data_8921e9b0ccaef7ef058345e58ef37812
#
_entry.id   8921e9b0ccaef7ef058345e58ef37812
#
_cell.length_a   1.000
_cell.length_b   1.000
_cell.length_c   1.000
_cell.angle_alpha   90.00
_cell.angle_beta   90.00
_cell.angle_gamma   90.00
#
_symmetry.space_group_name_H-M   'P 1'
#
loop_
_entity.id
_entity.type
_entity.pdbx_description
1 polymer ?
#
loop_
_entity_poly.entity_id
_entity_poly.type
_entity_poly.pdbx_seq_one_letter_code
_entity_poly.pdbx_strand_id
1 'polypeptide(L)'
;MTLDPVEALERLVAIPSVNPMGRQAADPSFGEARLTEHLEAAFSSLGLATWRQPVLPGRENLLAWLEGDVPPDRGGRIVLLDAHQDTVPVEGMTIEPFRPERREGRLYGRGACDDKGGLAAILAAVARLAADRPPGLPTILVACTVNEEYGFSGAKQLADLWTEKGDRSNLRQAPGGRAPTEGWSRGKLDLSPFSARKPDAAVALEPTGLDVVVAHKGVIRWQCHARGRAAHSSQPEAG
;
A
#
# COMPACT_ATOMS: atom_id res chain seq x y z
N MET A 1 -4.34 -16.78 -16.73
CA MET A 1 -5.28 -15.68 -17.06
C MET A 1 -4.49 -14.39 -16.98
N THR A 2 -4.34 -13.64 -18.07
CA THR A 2 -3.62 -12.36 -18.07
C THR A 2 -4.57 -11.28 -17.57
N LEU A 3 -4.19 -10.58 -16.51
CA LEU A 3 -4.94 -9.45 -15.97
C LEU A 3 -4.54 -8.19 -16.77
N ASP A 4 -5.51 -7.48 -17.36
CA ASP A 4 -5.26 -6.21 -18.04
C ASP A 4 -5.01 -5.12 -16.97
N PRO A 5 -3.83 -4.49 -16.95
CA PRO A 5 -3.51 -3.47 -15.97
C PRO A 5 -4.39 -2.21 -16.09
N VAL A 6 -4.89 -1.89 -17.29
CA VAL A 6 -5.76 -0.72 -17.48
C VAL A 6 -7.15 -0.98 -16.91
N GLU A 7 -7.71 -2.18 -17.13
CA GLU A 7 -8.98 -2.56 -16.49
C GLU A 7 -8.86 -2.66 -14.97
N ALA A 8 -7.72 -3.17 -14.47
CA ALA A 8 -7.44 -3.19 -13.05
C ALA A 8 -7.40 -1.76 -12.49
N LEU A 9 -6.71 -0.84 -13.15
CA LEU A 9 -6.63 0.55 -12.75
C LEU A 9 -7.99 1.24 -12.70
N GLU A 10 -8.87 1.01 -13.69
CA GLU A 10 -10.23 1.54 -13.68
C GLU A 10 -11.01 1.10 -12.43
N ARG A 11 -10.91 -0.19 -12.09
CA ARG A 11 -11.57 -0.73 -10.89
C ARG A 11 -11.01 -0.10 -9.61
N LEU A 12 -9.69 0.06 -9.52
CA LEU A 12 -9.04 0.68 -8.36
C LEU A 12 -9.43 2.17 -8.22
N VAL A 13 -9.46 2.92 -9.33
CA VAL A 13 -9.84 4.34 -9.32
C VAL A 13 -11.30 4.52 -8.88
N ALA A 14 -12.18 3.61 -9.28
CA ALA A 14 -13.59 3.65 -8.89
C ALA A 14 -13.84 3.40 -7.38
N ILE A 15 -12.85 2.92 -6.65
CA ILE A 15 -12.92 2.70 -5.19
C ILE A 15 -12.26 3.88 -4.48
N PRO A 16 -13.00 4.79 -3.84
CA PRO A 16 -12.41 5.89 -3.07
C PRO A 16 -11.55 5.37 -1.92
N SER A 17 -10.39 6.02 -1.72
CA SER A 17 -9.45 5.74 -0.64
C SER A 17 -8.73 7.02 -0.18
N VAL A 18 -9.50 8.09 0.00
CA VAL A 18 -8.97 9.41 0.32
C VAL A 18 -8.33 9.43 1.71
N ASN A 19 -7.11 9.94 1.80
CA ASN A 19 -6.47 10.16 3.09
C ASN A 19 -7.19 11.28 3.86
N PRO A 20 -7.59 11.05 5.10
CA PRO A 20 -8.25 12.07 5.91
C PRO A 20 -7.35 13.23 6.30
N MET A 21 -6.04 13.17 6.04
CA MET A 21 -5.07 14.25 6.33
C MET A 21 -5.13 14.73 7.79
N GLY A 22 -5.28 13.79 8.74
CA GLY A 22 -5.39 14.09 10.17
C GLY A 22 -6.75 14.65 10.63
N ARG A 23 -7.73 14.73 9.73
CA ARG A 23 -9.09 15.16 10.06
C ARG A 23 -9.96 14.00 10.54
N GLN A 24 -11.02 14.27 11.31
CA GLN A 24 -12.08 13.30 11.52
C GLN A 24 -12.89 13.16 10.23
N ALA A 25 -12.91 11.97 9.68
CA ALA A 25 -13.56 11.68 8.41
C ALA A 25 -14.88 10.96 8.68
N ALA A 26 -16.00 11.60 8.34
CA ALA A 26 -17.33 11.00 8.40
C ALA A 26 -17.83 10.51 7.04
N ASP A 27 -17.21 10.97 5.95
CA ASP A 27 -17.58 10.62 4.58
C ASP A 27 -17.01 9.25 4.19
N PRO A 28 -17.79 8.35 3.55
CA PRO A 28 -17.33 7.03 3.16
C PRO A 28 -16.24 7.01 2.06
N SER A 29 -15.88 8.15 1.45
CA SER A 29 -14.74 8.24 0.54
C SER A 29 -13.40 8.18 1.24
N PHE A 30 -13.36 8.46 2.55
CA PHE A 30 -12.15 8.44 3.33
C PHE A 30 -11.74 7.04 3.80
N GLY A 31 -10.43 6.85 3.91
CA GLY A 31 -9.82 5.62 4.38
C GLY A 31 -9.71 4.54 3.31
N GLU A 32 -8.84 3.59 3.54
CA GLU A 32 -8.43 2.59 2.56
C GLU A 32 -9.20 1.28 2.65
N ALA A 33 -10.01 1.05 3.68
CA ALA A 33 -10.59 -0.25 4.02
C ALA A 33 -11.26 -0.97 2.83
N ARG A 34 -12.05 -0.25 2.01
CA ARG A 34 -12.70 -0.83 0.81
C ARG A 34 -11.69 -1.22 -0.27
N LEU A 35 -10.64 -0.42 -0.44
CA LEU A 35 -9.57 -0.72 -1.38
C LEU A 35 -8.75 -1.91 -0.87
N THR A 36 -8.45 -1.97 0.42
CA THR A 36 -7.80 -3.10 1.07
C THR A 36 -8.57 -4.41 0.85
N GLU A 37 -9.90 -4.39 1.05
CA GLU A 37 -10.76 -5.56 0.79
C GLU A 37 -10.70 -6.02 -0.67
N HIS A 38 -10.78 -5.07 -1.60
CA HIS A 38 -10.70 -5.37 -3.03
C HIS A 38 -9.35 -5.99 -3.43
N LEU A 39 -8.25 -5.41 -2.95
CA LEU A 39 -6.90 -5.89 -3.22
C LEU A 39 -6.67 -7.27 -2.60
N GLU A 40 -7.14 -7.51 -1.37
CA GLU A 40 -7.05 -8.81 -0.71
C GLU A 40 -7.79 -9.89 -1.51
N ALA A 41 -9.02 -9.58 -1.95
CA ALA A 41 -9.78 -10.50 -2.79
C ALA A 41 -9.05 -10.78 -4.12
N ALA A 42 -8.47 -9.75 -4.75
CA ALA A 42 -7.71 -9.88 -5.99
C ALA A 42 -6.48 -10.78 -5.81
N PHE A 43 -5.62 -10.50 -4.82
CA PHE A 43 -4.43 -11.33 -4.55
C PHE A 43 -4.80 -12.76 -4.15
N SER A 44 -5.83 -12.93 -3.31
CA SER A 44 -6.31 -14.26 -2.92
C SER A 44 -6.81 -15.07 -4.11
N SER A 45 -7.47 -14.41 -5.09
CA SER A 45 -7.92 -15.07 -6.33
C SER A 45 -6.78 -15.55 -7.22
N LEU A 46 -5.61 -14.92 -7.10
CA LEU A 46 -4.36 -15.33 -7.76
C LEU A 46 -3.60 -16.41 -7.00
N GLY A 47 -4.13 -16.88 -5.87
CA GLY A 47 -3.51 -17.92 -5.03
C GLY A 47 -2.42 -17.42 -4.08
N LEU A 48 -2.29 -16.10 -3.88
CA LEU A 48 -1.34 -15.54 -2.93
C LEU A 48 -1.88 -15.64 -1.50
N ALA A 49 -0.98 -15.91 -0.55
CA ALA A 49 -1.29 -15.72 0.86
C ALA A 49 -1.34 -14.23 1.18
N THR A 50 -2.33 -13.80 1.95
CA THR A 50 -2.51 -12.39 2.32
C THR A 50 -2.51 -12.21 3.83
N TRP A 51 -2.10 -11.01 4.29
CA TRP A 51 -2.12 -10.63 5.68
C TRP A 51 -2.36 -9.12 5.81
N ARG A 52 -3.29 -8.75 6.70
CA ARG A 52 -3.56 -7.36 7.05
C ARG A 52 -2.74 -6.97 8.28
N GLN A 53 -1.88 -5.98 8.12
CA GLN A 53 -1.09 -5.41 9.20
C GLN A 53 -1.78 -4.15 9.74
N PRO A 54 -2.28 -4.15 10.99
CA PRO A 54 -2.89 -2.97 11.59
C PRO A 54 -1.86 -1.82 11.70
N VAL A 55 -2.26 -0.61 11.30
CA VAL A 55 -1.43 0.60 11.33
C VAL A 55 -2.09 1.71 12.13
N LEU A 56 -3.32 2.05 11.79
CA LEU A 56 -4.14 3.06 12.45
C LEU A 56 -5.56 2.49 12.64
N PRO A 57 -6.39 3.06 13.50
CA PRO A 57 -7.77 2.60 13.65
C PRO A 57 -8.51 2.53 12.32
N GLY A 58 -8.91 1.32 11.90
CA GLY A 58 -9.59 1.06 10.63
C GLY A 58 -8.75 1.21 9.37
N ARG A 59 -7.44 1.33 9.49
CA ARG A 59 -6.51 1.46 8.35
C ARG A 59 -5.37 0.44 8.50
N GLU A 60 -5.24 -0.44 7.52
CA GLU A 60 -4.33 -1.59 7.55
C GLU A 60 -3.50 -1.65 6.28
N ASN A 61 -2.21 -1.90 6.42
CA ASN A 61 -1.42 -2.37 5.27
C ASN A 61 -1.95 -3.74 4.85
N LEU A 62 -1.98 -3.99 3.55
CA LEU A 62 -2.20 -5.32 3.02
C LEU A 62 -0.87 -5.86 2.49
N LEU A 63 -0.47 -7.01 2.98
CA LEU A 63 0.66 -7.75 2.46
C LEU A 63 0.17 -8.98 1.69
N ALA A 64 0.83 -9.28 0.55
CA ALA A 64 0.57 -10.48 -0.21
C ALA A 64 1.88 -11.17 -0.57
N TRP A 65 1.85 -12.51 -0.60
CA TRP A 65 3.04 -13.35 -0.72
C TRP A 65 2.88 -14.35 -1.86
N LEU A 66 3.76 -14.24 -2.85
CA LEU A 66 3.96 -15.24 -3.89
C LEU A 66 5.28 -15.96 -3.61
N GLU A 67 5.20 -17.22 -3.21
CA GLU A 67 6.40 -18.02 -2.91
C GLU A 67 7.24 -18.26 -4.18
N GLY A 68 8.55 -18.03 -4.05
CA GLY A 68 9.53 -18.30 -5.09
C GLY A 68 9.89 -19.78 -5.22
N ASP A 69 10.79 -20.09 -6.15
CA ASP A 69 11.24 -21.48 -6.39
C ASP A 69 12.05 -22.03 -5.21
N VAL A 70 12.79 -21.15 -4.54
CA VAL A 70 13.54 -21.47 -3.33
C VAL A 70 12.95 -20.67 -2.17
N PRO A 71 12.44 -21.34 -1.11
CA PRO A 71 11.92 -20.67 0.07
C PRO A 71 12.98 -19.81 0.77
N PRO A 72 12.60 -18.66 1.38
CA PRO A 72 13.56 -17.75 2.02
C PRO A 72 14.36 -18.37 3.18
N ASP A 73 13.78 -19.31 3.93
CA ASP A 73 14.44 -20.06 4.99
C ASP A 73 15.52 -21.03 4.46
N ARG A 74 15.50 -21.31 3.16
CA ARG A 74 16.49 -22.10 2.43
C ARG A 74 17.42 -21.26 1.55
N GLY A 75 17.45 -19.95 1.75
CA GLY A 75 18.32 -19.02 1.04
C GLY A 75 17.70 -18.39 -0.22
N GLY A 76 16.42 -18.61 -0.48
CA GLY A 76 15.70 -17.93 -1.55
C GLY A 76 15.67 -16.41 -1.37
N ARG A 77 15.66 -15.65 -2.46
CA ARG A 77 15.59 -14.18 -2.43
C ARG A 77 14.17 -13.71 -2.20
N ILE A 78 14.02 -12.54 -1.59
CA ILE A 78 12.75 -11.84 -1.42
C ILE A 78 12.86 -10.48 -2.12
N VAL A 79 11.90 -10.19 -2.99
CA VAL A 79 11.73 -8.86 -3.62
C VAL A 79 10.43 -8.26 -3.09
N LEU A 80 10.54 -7.07 -2.50
CA LEU A 80 9.40 -6.28 -2.06
C LEU A 80 8.93 -5.37 -3.20
N LEU A 81 7.64 -5.39 -3.48
CA LEU A 81 6.95 -4.40 -4.32
C LEU A 81 6.01 -3.62 -3.41
N ASP A 82 6.21 -2.31 -3.31
CA ASP A 82 5.41 -1.43 -2.45
C ASP A 82 4.69 -0.37 -3.28
N ALA A 83 3.41 -0.16 -2.99
CA ALA A 83 2.60 0.90 -3.53
C ALA A 83 1.56 1.31 -2.49
N HIS A 84 1.30 2.62 -2.34
CA HIS A 84 0.35 3.05 -1.32
C HIS A 84 -1.10 3.01 -1.81
N GLN A 85 -2.02 2.85 -0.85
CA GLN A 85 -3.45 2.71 -1.10
C GLN A 85 -4.19 4.05 -1.06
N ASP A 86 -3.73 4.96 -0.22
CA ASP A 86 -4.38 6.25 0.00
C ASP A 86 -4.12 7.22 -1.14
N THR A 87 -4.94 8.23 -1.24
CA THR A 87 -4.81 9.32 -2.21
C THR A 87 -5.02 10.65 -1.52
N VAL A 88 -4.46 11.72 -2.08
CA VAL A 88 -4.77 13.08 -1.63
C VAL A 88 -6.26 13.40 -1.77
N PRO A 89 -6.77 14.40 -1.04
CA PRO A 89 -8.13 14.90 -1.16
C PRO A 89 -8.55 15.28 -2.58
N VAL A 90 -9.87 15.39 -2.79
CA VAL A 90 -10.47 15.63 -4.12
C VAL A 90 -10.92 17.08 -4.33
N GLU A 91 -10.79 17.93 -3.31
CA GLU A 91 -11.18 19.33 -3.37
C GLU A 91 -10.45 20.05 -4.51
N GLY A 92 -11.20 20.77 -5.32
CA GLY A 92 -10.67 21.51 -6.48
C GLY A 92 -10.51 20.69 -7.76
N MET A 93 -10.84 19.39 -7.77
CA MET A 93 -10.89 18.63 -9.01
C MET A 93 -12.02 19.12 -9.93
N THR A 94 -11.75 19.18 -11.23
CA THR A 94 -12.70 19.60 -12.27
C THR A 94 -13.35 18.43 -12.98
N ILE A 95 -13.02 17.21 -12.60
CA ILE A 95 -13.58 15.96 -13.12
C ILE A 95 -14.16 15.13 -11.97
N GLU A 96 -15.02 14.18 -12.28
CA GLU A 96 -15.52 13.21 -11.31
C GLU A 96 -14.37 12.32 -10.78
N PRO A 97 -14.00 12.45 -9.50
CA PRO A 97 -12.74 11.85 -9.00
C PRO A 97 -12.70 10.34 -9.08
N PHE A 98 -13.84 9.66 -8.86
CA PHE A 98 -13.94 8.20 -8.75
C PHE A 98 -14.71 7.57 -9.90
N ARG A 99 -14.91 8.31 -10.98
CA ARG A 99 -15.42 7.82 -12.24
C ARG A 99 -14.26 7.78 -13.25
N PRO A 100 -13.58 6.63 -13.41
CA PRO A 100 -12.45 6.52 -14.34
C PRO A 100 -12.91 6.82 -15.77
N GLU A 101 -12.16 7.65 -16.47
CA GLU A 101 -12.45 8.03 -17.86
C GLU A 101 -11.22 7.76 -18.73
N ARG A 102 -11.38 6.95 -19.77
CA ARG A 102 -10.34 6.79 -20.82
C ARG A 102 -10.54 7.85 -21.90
N ARG A 103 -9.55 8.69 -22.08
CA ARG A 103 -9.56 9.72 -23.10
C ARG A 103 -8.15 9.94 -23.65
N GLU A 104 -8.00 10.00 -24.97
CA GLU A 104 -6.73 10.31 -25.65
C GLU A 104 -5.56 9.42 -25.21
N GLY A 105 -5.82 8.12 -25.00
CA GLY A 105 -4.81 7.16 -24.54
C GLY A 105 -4.39 7.29 -23.09
N ARG A 106 -5.11 8.08 -22.28
CA ARG A 106 -4.89 8.28 -20.85
C ARG A 106 -6.11 7.87 -20.05
N LEU A 107 -5.88 7.51 -18.79
CA LEU A 107 -6.93 7.27 -17.82
C LEU A 107 -6.93 8.38 -16.78
N TYR A 108 -8.11 8.99 -16.59
CA TYR A 108 -8.33 10.10 -15.67
C TYR A 108 -9.13 9.64 -14.45
N GLY A 109 -8.75 10.12 -13.27
CA GLY A 109 -9.42 9.87 -12.00
C GLY A 109 -8.46 10.08 -10.83
N ARG A 110 -8.98 10.21 -9.59
CA ARG A 110 -8.14 10.37 -8.40
C ARG A 110 -7.33 9.10 -8.14
N GLY A 111 -6.00 9.28 -8.02
CA GLY A 111 -5.08 8.17 -7.80
C GLY A 111 -4.69 7.41 -9.07
N ALA A 112 -5.17 7.78 -10.27
CA ALA A 112 -4.83 7.06 -11.50
C ALA A 112 -3.32 7.00 -11.78
N CYS A 113 -2.56 7.99 -11.33
CA CYS A 113 -1.11 8.04 -11.42
C CYS A 113 -0.47 7.73 -10.06
N ASP A 114 -0.96 8.34 -9.00
CA ASP A 114 -0.41 8.30 -7.64
C ASP A 114 -1.45 7.73 -6.66
N ASP A 115 -1.38 6.47 -6.20
CA ASP A 115 -0.46 5.42 -6.69
C ASP A 115 -1.24 4.16 -7.13
N LYS A 116 -2.52 4.27 -7.49
CA LYS A 116 -3.32 3.13 -8.00
C LYS A 116 -2.79 2.60 -9.33
N GLY A 117 -2.07 3.44 -10.09
CA GLY A 117 -1.32 3.01 -11.26
C GLY A 117 -0.25 1.98 -10.91
N GLY A 118 0.50 2.23 -9.86
CA GLY A 118 1.46 1.29 -9.28
C GLY A 118 0.80 0.01 -8.82
N LEU A 119 -0.32 0.11 -8.06
CA LEU A 119 -1.08 -1.05 -7.61
C LEU A 119 -1.60 -1.91 -8.78
N ALA A 120 -2.10 -1.29 -9.84
CA ALA A 120 -2.57 -2.01 -11.02
C ALA A 120 -1.43 -2.73 -11.75
N ALA A 121 -0.26 -2.09 -11.83
CA ALA A 121 0.94 -2.68 -12.42
C ALA A 121 1.44 -3.89 -11.59
N ILE A 122 1.44 -3.78 -10.26
CA ILE A 122 1.76 -4.90 -9.35
C ILE A 122 0.78 -6.06 -9.56
N LEU A 123 -0.52 -5.79 -9.57
CA LEU A 123 -1.53 -6.84 -9.77
C LEU A 123 -1.31 -7.60 -11.08
N ALA A 124 -1.06 -6.87 -12.19
CA ALA A 124 -0.83 -7.49 -13.49
C ALA A 124 0.49 -8.28 -13.54
N ALA A 125 1.56 -7.74 -12.95
CA ALA A 125 2.86 -8.39 -12.89
C ALA A 125 2.79 -9.68 -12.06
N VAL A 126 2.20 -9.60 -10.87
CA VAL A 126 2.08 -10.75 -9.97
C VAL A 126 1.15 -11.82 -10.55
N ALA A 127 0.04 -11.43 -11.19
CA ALA A 127 -0.84 -12.36 -11.89
C ALA A 127 -0.08 -13.15 -12.97
N ARG A 128 0.77 -12.47 -13.74
CA ARG A 128 1.62 -13.10 -14.73
C ARG A 128 2.66 -14.02 -14.10
N LEU A 129 3.36 -13.57 -13.07
CA LEU A 129 4.37 -14.37 -12.36
C LEU A 129 3.76 -15.61 -11.71
N ALA A 130 2.56 -15.50 -11.13
CA ALA A 130 1.84 -16.62 -10.54
C ALA A 130 1.42 -17.66 -11.59
N ALA A 131 1.03 -17.20 -12.80
CA ALA A 131 0.62 -18.09 -13.89
C ALA A 131 1.82 -18.73 -14.60
N ASP A 132 2.84 -17.95 -14.95
CA ASP A 132 3.96 -18.39 -15.78
C ASP A 132 5.04 -19.16 -14.98
N ARG A 133 5.19 -18.86 -13.69
CA ARG A 133 6.19 -19.46 -12.80
C ARG A 133 7.57 -19.61 -13.44
N PRO A 134 8.20 -18.51 -13.91
CA PRO A 134 9.48 -18.60 -14.61
C PRO A 134 10.57 -19.21 -13.71
N PRO A 135 11.50 -20.01 -14.24
CA PRO A 135 12.60 -20.57 -13.47
C PRO A 135 13.43 -19.49 -12.76
N GLY A 136 13.79 -19.72 -11.51
CA GLY A 136 14.53 -18.78 -10.68
C GLY A 136 13.67 -17.66 -10.10
N LEU A 137 12.35 -17.82 -10.07
CA LEU A 137 11.43 -16.87 -9.48
C LEU A 137 11.80 -16.62 -8.01
N PRO A 138 12.12 -15.37 -7.61
CA PRO A 138 12.27 -15.03 -6.20
C PRO A 138 10.90 -15.01 -5.52
N THR A 139 10.88 -15.09 -4.21
CA THR A 139 9.67 -14.77 -3.46
C THR A 139 9.31 -13.30 -3.68
N ILE A 140 8.06 -13.03 -4.07
CA ILE A 140 7.54 -11.68 -4.21
C ILE A 140 6.69 -11.36 -2.98
N LEU A 141 7.11 -10.36 -2.25
CA LEU A 141 6.33 -9.75 -1.19
C LEU A 141 5.72 -8.46 -1.75
N VAL A 142 4.41 -8.40 -1.82
CA VAL A 142 3.69 -7.17 -2.14
C VAL A 142 3.29 -6.48 -0.84
N ALA A 143 3.49 -5.17 -0.75
CA ALA A 143 2.95 -4.34 0.31
C ALA A 143 2.07 -3.26 -0.32
N CYS A 144 0.82 -3.19 0.11
CA CYS A 144 -0.07 -2.09 -0.19
C CYS A 144 -0.18 -1.27 1.10
N THR A 145 0.62 -0.21 1.20
CA THR A 145 0.75 0.57 2.43
C THR A 145 -0.34 1.62 2.56
N VAL A 146 -0.61 2.06 3.78
CA VAL A 146 -1.60 3.11 4.09
C VAL A 146 -0.93 4.36 4.63
N ASN A 147 -1.61 5.50 4.48
CA ASN A 147 -1.20 6.78 5.06
C ASN A 147 0.16 7.28 4.56
N GLU A 148 0.48 7.07 3.29
CA GLU A 148 1.67 7.65 2.66
C GLU A 148 1.54 9.17 2.59
N GLU A 149 0.42 9.68 2.07
CA GLU A 149 0.14 11.07 1.75
C GLU A 149 0.19 12.03 2.97
N TYR A 150 0.11 11.49 4.18
CA TYR A 150 0.07 12.34 5.39
C TYR A 150 1.11 12.02 6.46
N GLY A 151 1.67 10.83 6.54
CA GLY A 151 2.52 10.53 7.69
C GLY A 151 3.40 9.30 7.60
N PHE A 152 3.35 8.59 6.50
CA PHE A 152 4.16 7.40 6.24
C PHE A 152 4.03 6.29 7.30
N SER A 153 2.92 6.28 8.05
CA SER A 153 2.76 5.32 9.15
C SER A 153 2.72 3.88 8.66
N GLY A 154 2.13 3.64 7.46
CA GLY A 154 2.12 2.32 6.84
C GLY A 154 3.50 1.81 6.53
N ALA A 155 4.32 2.60 5.85
CA ALA A 155 5.70 2.25 5.52
C ALA A 155 6.57 2.06 6.77
N LYS A 156 6.38 2.89 7.81
CA LYS A 156 7.07 2.71 9.10
C LYS A 156 6.69 1.39 9.75
N GLN A 157 5.40 1.09 9.85
CA GLN A 157 4.92 -0.17 10.44
C GLN A 157 5.40 -1.39 9.65
N LEU A 158 5.49 -1.26 8.32
CA LEU A 158 6.06 -2.30 7.46
C LEU A 158 7.54 -2.52 7.78
N ALA A 159 8.34 -1.43 7.86
CA ALA A 159 9.76 -1.50 8.15
C ALA A 159 10.06 -2.11 9.52
N ASP A 160 9.19 -1.89 10.51
CA ASP A 160 9.32 -2.42 11.87
C ASP A 160 9.26 -3.96 11.92
N LEU A 161 8.70 -4.62 10.91
CA LEU A 161 8.75 -6.09 10.81
C LEU A 161 10.17 -6.65 10.80
N TRP A 162 11.13 -5.86 10.31
CA TRP A 162 12.52 -6.30 10.12
C TRP A 162 13.52 -5.56 11.00
N THR A 163 13.06 -4.74 11.95
CA THR A 163 13.92 -4.07 12.93
C THR A 163 13.98 -4.89 14.22
N GLU A 164 15.12 -4.84 14.93
CA GLU A 164 15.28 -5.53 16.22
C GLU A 164 14.33 -5.00 17.31
N LYS A 165 13.83 -3.76 17.14
CA LYS A 165 12.90 -3.07 18.04
C LYS A 165 11.43 -3.21 17.65
N GLY A 166 11.14 -3.89 16.54
CA GLY A 166 9.77 -4.05 16.06
C GLY A 166 8.90 -4.73 17.11
N ASP A 167 7.79 -4.08 17.50
CA ASP A 167 6.82 -4.69 18.40
C ASP A 167 6.12 -5.86 17.68
N ARG A 168 6.63 -7.06 17.94
CA ARG A 168 6.08 -8.32 17.41
C ARG A 168 4.82 -8.77 18.14
N SER A 169 4.37 -8.06 19.18
CA SER A 169 3.18 -8.44 19.96
C SER A 169 1.89 -8.33 19.14
N ASN A 170 1.83 -7.39 18.20
CA ASN A 170 0.68 -7.19 17.30
C ASN A 170 0.55 -8.29 16.23
N LEU A 171 1.61 -9.06 15.97
CA LEU A 171 1.56 -10.21 15.05
C LEU A 171 0.73 -11.38 15.60
N ARG A 172 0.42 -11.37 16.89
CA ARG A 172 -0.35 -12.44 17.58
C ARG A 172 -1.86 -12.29 17.52
N GLN A 173 -2.39 -11.16 17.04
CA GLN A 173 -3.82 -10.83 17.16
C GLN A 173 -4.46 -10.34 15.86
N ALA A 174 -4.17 -10.96 14.72
CA ALA A 174 -4.96 -10.69 13.52
C ALA A 174 -6.30 -11.42 13.61
N PRO A 175 -7.45 -10.74 13.86
CA PRO A 175 -8.74 -11.37 13.78
C PRO A 175 -9.10 -11.55 12.29
N GLY A 176 -9.22 -12.78 11.83
CA GLY A 176 -9.89 -13.11 10.58
C GLY A 176 -9.02 -13.46 9.37
N GLY A 177 -7.71 -13.51 9.49
CA GLY A 177 -6.87 -14.04 8.42
C GLY A 177 -7.14 -15.54 8.23
N ARG A 178 -7.66 -15.95 7.05
CA ARG A 178 -7.70 -17.37 6.70
C ARG A 178 -6.27 -17.91 6.74
N ALA A 179 -6.06 -18.91 7.57
CA ALA A 179 -4.81 -19.67 7.57
C ALA A 179 -4.55 -20.19 6.14
N PRO A 180 -3.28 -20.18 5.67
CA PRO A 180 -2.93 -20.82 4.42
C PRO A 180 -3.42 -22.27 4.42
N THR A 181 -4.00 -22.68 3.30
CA THR A 181 -4.48 -24.04 3.07
C THR A 181 -3.36 -25.06 3.33
N GLU A 182 -3.69 -26.11 4.04
CA GLU A 182 -2.98 -27.35 4.37
C GLU A 182 -1.52 -27.47 3.88
N GLY A 183 -0.60 -27.44 4.83
CA GLY A 183 0.84 -27.71 4.61
C GLY A 183 1.77 -27.01 5.60
N TRP A 184 1.30 -26.00 6.33
CA TRP A 184 2.11 -25.29 7.31
C TRP A 184 1.98 -25.95 8.68
N SER A 185 3.03 -26.63 9.11
CA SER A 185 3.08 -27.29 10.43
C SER A 185 2.96 -26.26 11.55
N ARG A 186 1.90 -26.39 12.35
CA ARG A 186 1.70 -25.72 13.64
C ARG A 186 2.79 -26.14 14.63
N GLY A 187 3.92 -25.48 14.60
CA GLY A 187 4.95 -25.80 15.59
C GLY A 187 6.15 -24.90 15.50
N LYS A 188 6.06 -23.71 16.02
CA LYS A 188 7.00 -22.76 16.62
C LYS A 188 6.55 -21.35 16.29
N LEU A 189 6.19 -20.56 17.32
CA LEU A 189 5.87 -19.13 17.30
C LEU A 189 5.37 -18.63 15.93
N ASP A 190 4.09 -18.36 15.88
CA ASP A 190 3.33 -17.91 14.73
C ASP A 190 3.84 -16.54 14.21
N LEU A 191 5.07 -16.54 13.73
CA LEU A 191 5.62 -15.43 12.98
C LEU A 191 5.05 -15.58 11.57
N SER A 192 4.22 -14.61 11.16
CA SER A 192 3.78 -14.46 9.79
C SER A 192 4.97 -14.71 8.83
N PRO A 193 4.78 -15.44 7.71
CA PRO A 193 5.84 -15.61 6.71
C PRO A 193 6.47 -14.27 6.29
N PHE A 194 5.70 -13.18 6.43
CA PHE A 194 6.09 -11.82 6.10
C PHE A 194 7.18 -11.20 7.01
N SER A 195 7.44 -11.76 8.21
CA SER A 195 8.44 -11.25 9.16
C SER A 195 9.71 -12.09 9.23
N ALA A 196 9.78 -13.19 8.47
CA ALA A 196 10.86 -14.17 8.64
C ALA A 196 12.25 -13.63 8.22
N ARG A 197 12.30 -12.77 7.21
CA ARG A 197 13.55 -12.22 6.68
C ARG A 197 13.31 -10.89 5.99
N LYS A 198 14.26 -9.96 6.14
CA LYS A 198 14.28 -8.71 5.40
C LYS A 198 14.36 -8.95 3.88
N PRO A 199 13.62 -8.23 3.04
CA PRO A 199 13.75 -8.28 1.59
C PRO A 199 15.18 -7.97 1.12
N ASP A 200 15.62 -8.68 0.07
CA ASP A 200 16.93 -8.47 -0.57
C ASP A 200 16.92 -7.22 -1.48
N ALA A 201 15.76 -6.90 -2.03
CA ALA A 201 15.53 -5.70 -2.84
C ALA A 201 14.10 -5.20 -2.60
N ALA A 202 13.90 -3.89 -2.79
CA ALA A 202 12.59 -3.25 -2.73
C ALA A 202 12.41 -2.28 -3.90
N VAL A 203 11.20 -2.24 -4.45
CA VAL A 203 10.75 -1.28 -5.46
C VAL A 203 9.51 -0.60 -4.91
N ALA A 204 9.57 0.72 -4.70
CA ALA A 204 8.41 1.55 -4.44
C ALA A 204 7.90 2.12 -5.78
N LEU A 205 6.61 1.95 -6.04
CA LEU A 205 6.02 2.27 -7.34
C LEU A 205 5.43 3.69 -7.34
N GLU A 206 6.29 4.68 -7.23
CA GLU A 206 5.93 6.09 -7.27
C GLU A 206 5.96 6.65 -8.71
N PRO A 207 5.20 7.71 -9.04
CA PRO A 207 5.12 8.28 -10.37
C PRO A 207 6.38 9.08 -10.75
N THR A 208 7.42 8.40 -11.18
CA THR A 208 8.74 8.96 -11.53
C THR A 208 8.93 9.20 -13.03
N GLY A 209 7.85 9.15 -13.84
CA GLY A 209 7.94 9.18 -15.31
C GLY A 209 8.60 7.94 -15.91
N LEU A 210 8.55 6.81 -15.22
CA LEU A 210 9.21 5.53 -15.52
C LEU A 210 10.73 5.54 -15.35
N ASP A 211 11.29 6.60 -14.76
CA ASP A 211 12.70 6.62 -14.39
C ASP A 211 12.95 5.81 -13.10
N VAL A 212 14.10 5.14 -13.08
CA VAL A 212 14.55 4.44 -11.87
C VAL A 212 15.23 5.44 -10.94
N VAL A 213 14.58 5.78 -9.84
CA VAL A 213 15.11 6.69 -8.82
C VAL A 213 15.75 5.86 -7.70
N VAL A 214 17.06 5.98 -7.53
CA VAL A 214 17.82 5.20 -6.54
C VAL A 214 18.06 5.93 -5.21
N ALA A 215 17.74 7.23 -5.16
CA ALA A 215 17.81 8.05 -3.97
C ALA A 215 16.90 9.27 -4.11
N HIS A 216 16.32 9.71 -3.01
CA HIS A 216 15.47 10.91 -2.98
C HIS A 216 15.84 11.82 -1.80
N LYS A 217 15.37 13.07 -1.87
CA LYS A 217 15.52 14.03 -0.77
C LYS A 217 14.63 13.61 0.40
N GLY A 218 15.12 13.86 1.62
CA GLY A 218 14.29 13.74 2.82
C GLY A 218 13.18 14.79 2.84
N VAL A 219 12.10 14.50 3.56
CA VAL A 219 10.99 15.42 3.79
C VAL A 219 10.90 15.77 5.28
N ILE A 220 10.71 17.05 5.59
CA ILE A 220 10.39 17.52 6.93
C ILE A 220 9.02 18.19 6.86
N ARG A 221 8.05 17.67 7.61
CA ARG A 221 6.72 18.28 7.77
C ARG A 221 6.62 18.81 9.19
N TRP A 222 6.14 20.04 9.35
CA TRP A 222 5.88 20.66 10.64
C TRP A 222 4.55 21.41 10.59
N GLN A 223 3.90 21.48 11.73
CA GLN A 223 2.65 22.23 11.90
C GLN A 223 2.91 23.41 12.83
N CYS A 224 2.55 24.61 12.37
CA CYS A 224 2.65 25.82 13.16
C CYS A 224 1.25 26.19 13.68
N HIS A 225 1.13 26.39 14.99
CA HIS A 225 -0.07 26.93 15.61
C HIS A 225 0.23 28.31 16.16
N ALA A 226 -0.38 29.34 15.57
CA ALA A 226 -0.39 30.68 16.12
C ALA A 226 -1.67 30.88 16.94
N ARG A 227 -1.52 31.28 18.17
CA ARG A 227 -2.65 31.67 19.05
C ARG A 227 -2.63 33.16 19.22
N GLY A 228 -3.76 33.80 18.97
CA GLY A 228 -3.91 35.25 19.07
C GLY A 228 -5.31 35.68 18.67
N ARG A 229 -5.51 36.98 18.64
CA ARG A 229 -6.74 37.59 18.13
C ARG A 229 -6.51 37.97 16.67
N ALA A 230 -7.52 37.78 15.83
CA ALA A 230 -7.42 38.20 14.43
C ALA A 230 -7.28 39.71 14.34
N ALA A 231 -6.22 40.16 13.68
CA ALA A 231 -5.96 41.57 13.42
C ALA A 231 -5.50 41.78 11.97
N HIS A 232 -5.59 43.01 11.47
CA HIS A 232 -5.06 43.30 10.16
C HIS A 232 -3.53 43.21 10.15
N SER A 233 -2.94 42.72 9.06
CA SER A 233 -1.49 42.51 8.93
C SER A 233 -0.61 43.74 9.14
N SER A 234 -1.20 44.94 8.96
CA SER A 234 -0.51 46.22 9.27
C SER A 234 -0.55 46.64 10.74
N GLN A 235 -1.23 45.87 11.59
CA GLN A 235 -1.39 46.12 13.03
C GLN A 235 -1.16 44.82 13.82
N PRO A 236 0.02 44.22 13.76
CA PRO A 236 0.30 42.92 14.37
C PRO A 236 0.20 42.97 15.90
N GLU A 237 0.40 44.13 16.51
CA GLU A 237 0.25 44.36 17.95
C GLU A 237 -1.19 44.29 18.47
N ALA A 238 -2.18 44.31 17.57
CA ALA A 238 -3.58 44.14 17.93
C ALA A 238 -4.07 42.69 17.91
N GLY A 239 -3.20 41.75 17.49
CA GLY A 239 -3.52 40.31 17.30
C GLY A 239 -2.92 39.36 18.32
#